data_912bb11efe7d80a69f16cf7c1a056a63
#
_entry.id   912bb11efe7d80a69f16cf7c1a056a63
#
_cell.length_a   1.000
_cell.length_b   1.000
_cell.length_c   1.000
_cell.angle_alpha   90.00
_cell.angle_beta   90.00
_cell.angle_gamma   90.00
#
_symmetry.space_group_name_H-M   'P 1'
#
loop_
_entity.id
_entity.type
_entity.pdbx_description
1 polymer ?
#
loop_
_entity_poly.entity_id
_entity_poly.type
_entity_poly.pdbx_seq_one_letter_code
_entity_poly.pdbx_strand_id
1 'polypeptide(L)'
;ICMLLCEQRVVDIPAEDEEALYAGKMSAYQFMMNRITNLEITPAQLALDPCNASVVITDVNTGDVLAMVSYPGYDNNKMANTVDAEYYARLNADKSSPQLNFATQYKAAPGSTFKIVSATAGLMENVINLQTKVNCVGTFTEITPSPRCWKISGHGYENVTSAIKDSCNYFFYNVGYQLATSSGSYNEEAGLETLSKYADLYGLTDKSGVEIGEYAPDVSTKDPVRSAIGQGSNS
;
A
#
# COMPACT_ATOMS: atom_id res chain seq x y z
N ILE A 1 -4.69 -14.21 27.49
CA ILE A 1 -4.49 -14.29 26.03
C ILE A 1 -3.77 -15.60 25.71
N CYS A 2 -2.56 -15.88 26.22
CA CYS A 2 -1.81 -17.10 25.90
C CYS A 2 -2.63 -18.39 26.15
N MET A 3 -3.30 -18.51 27.28
CA MET A 3 -4.16 -19.65 27.59
C MET A 3 -5.34 -19.80 26.63
N LEU A 4 -5.98 -18.68 26.24
CA LEU A 4 -7.06 -18.71 25.25
C LEU A 4 -6.59 -19.21 23.89
N LEU A 5 -5.39 -18.83 23.46
CA LEU A 5 -4.80 -19.30 22.20
C LEU A 5 -4.54 -20.80 22.24
N CYS A 6 -4.15 -21.34 23.40
CA CYS A 6 -3.95 -22.79 23.59
C CYS A 6 -5.27 -23.53 23.64
N GLU A 7 -6.26 -23.03 24.36
CA GLU A 7 -7.62 -23.59 24.40
C GLU A 7 -8.24 -23.65 22.99
N GLN A 8 -7.96 -22.66 22.16
CA GLN A 8 -8.40 -22.60 20.77
C GLN A 8 -7.49 -23.42 19.81
N ARG A 9 -6.47 -24.09 20.32
CA ARG A 9 -5.49 -24.84 19.55
C ARG A 9 -4.78 -24.02 18.46
N VAL A 10 -4.57 -22.74 18.74
CA VAL A 10 -3.83 -21.84 17.85
C VAL A 10 -2.33 -22.00 18.05
N VAL A 11 -1.91 -22.27 19.28
CA VAL A 11 -0.51 -22.49 19.66
C VAL A 11 -0.44 -23.50 20.82
N ASP A 12 0.59 -24.31 20.84
CA ASP A 12 0.94 -25.14 21.99
C ASP A 12 1.87 -24.38 22.93
N ILE A 13 1.62 -24.48 24.26
CA ILE A 13 2.53 -23.95 25.27
C ILE A 13 3.38 -25.10 25.82
N PRO A 14 4.71 -25.12 25.60
CA PRO A 14 5.60 -26.00 26.34
C PRO A 14 5.49 -25.77 27.85
N ALA A 15 5.57 -26.82 28.64
CA ALA A 15 5.41 -26.71 30.10
C ALA A 15 6.41 -25.73 30.74
N GLU A 16 7.61 -25.62 30.21
CA GLU A 16 8.63 -24.68 30.64
C GLU A 16 8.24 -23.21 30.42
N ASP A 17 7.59 -22.91 29.29
CA ASP A 17 7.11 -21.55 28.95
C ASP A 17 5.89 -21.20 29.81
N GLU A 18 5.01 -22.17 30.07
CA GLU A 18 3.86 -21.99 30.96
C GLU A 18 4.32 -21.67 32.39
N GLU A 19 5.31 -22.42 32.88
CA GLU A 19 5.89 -22.20 34.21
C GLU A 19 6.59 -20.83 34.28
N ALA A 20 7.30 -20.42 33.23
CA ALA A 20 7.97 -19.11 33.15
C ALA A 20 6.97 -17.96 33.10
N LEU A 21 5.83 -18.12 32.41
CA LEU A 21 4.74 -17.13 32.38
C LEU A 21 4.10 -16.96 33.77
N TYR A 22 3.76 -18.08 34.47
CA TYR A 22 3.17 -18.02 35.80
C TYR A 22 4.15 -17.47 36.85
N ALA A 23 5.43 -17.78 36.70
CA ALA A 23 6.47 -17.26 37.60
C ALA A 23 6.86 -15.79 37.31
N GLY A 24 6.28 -15.17 36.26
CA GLY A 24 6.64 -13.82 35.84
C GLY A 24 8.06 -13.69 35.26
N LYS A 25 8.70 -14.80 34.93
CA LYS A 25 10.03 -14.83 34.29
C LYS A 25 9.97 -14.57 32.78
N MET A 26 8.82 -14.80 32.17
CA MET A 26 8.52 -14.48 30.77
C MET A 26 7.29 -13.59 30.72
N SER A 27 7.34 -12.50 29.97
CA SER A 27 6.16 -11.67 29.73
C SER A 27 5.30 -12.25 28.60
N ALA A 28 4.00 -11.95 28.61
CA ALA A 28 3.12 -12.32 27.49
C ALA A 28 3.62 -11.80 26.14
N TYR A 29 4.24 -10.62 26.12
CA TYR A 29 4.85 -10.04 24.93
C TYR A 29 6.03 -10.90 24.43
N GLN A 30 6.95 -11.29 25.31
CA GLN A 30 8.07 -12.16 24.94
C GLN A 30 7.60 -13.50 24.42
N PHE A 31 6.61 -14.12 25.08
CA PHE A 31 6.00 -15.36 24.62
C PHE A 31 5.44 -15.22 23.20
N MET A 32 4.63 -14.20 22.95
CA MET A 32 4.02 -13.95 21.64
C MET A 32 5.06 -13.68 20.57
N MET A 33 6.05 -12.85 20.86
CA MET A 33 7.13 -12.54 19.92
C MET A 33 7.94 -13.78 19.54
N ASN A 34 8.24 -14.65 20.50
CA ASN A 34 8.95 -15.90 20.23
C ASN A 34 8.15 -16.79 19.27
N ARG A 35 6.83 -16.95 19.50
CA ARG A 35 5.95 -17.75 18.65
C ARG A 35 5.83 -17.18 17.22
N ILE A 36 5.71 -15.88 17.08
CA ILE A 36 5.68 -15.20 15.78
C ILE A 36 7.03 -15.38 15.06
N THR A 37 8.14 -15.17 15.76
CA THR A 37 9.48 -15.28 15.17
C THR A 37 9.78 -16.72 14.71
N ASN A 38 9.30 -17.70 15.44
CA ASN A 38 9.43 -19.12 15.10
C ASN A 38 8.39 -19.59 14.08
N LEU A 39 7.54 -18.70 13.57
CA LEU A 39 6.45 -19.00 12.63
C LEU A 39 5.41 -20.04 13.17
N GLU A 40 5.26 -20.10 14.49
CA GLU A 40 4.28 -20.97 15.16
C GLU A 40 2.89 -20.33 15.20
N ILE A 41 2.82 -19.02 15.10
CA ILE A 41 1.60 -18.24 15.11
C ILE A 41 1.71 -17.07 14.13
N THR A 42 0.64 -16.82 13.40
CA THR A 42 0.55 -15.69 12.47
C THR A 42 -0.18 -14.50 13.10
N PRO A 43 0.08 -13.26 12.65
CA PRO A 43 -0.68 -12.10 13.08
C PRO A 43 -2.21 -12.25 12.88
N ALA A 44 -2.64 -12.92 11.81
CA ALA A 44 -4.05 -13.18 11.54
C ALA A 44 -4.72 -14.05 12.62
N GLN A 45 -4.00 -15.05 13.16
CA GLN A 45 -4.49 -15.89 14.25
C GLN A 45 -4.63 -15.13 15.58
N LEU A 46 -3.97 -13.99 15.71
CA LEU A 46 -4.09 -13.09 16.87
C LEU A 46 -5.22 -12.07 16.75
N ALA A 47 -6.06 -12.17 15.73
CA ALA A 47 -7.09 -11.19 15.37
C ALA A 47 -6.51 -9.77 15.15
N LEU A 48 -5.22 -9.69 14.82
CA LEU A 48 -4.62 -8.48 14.26
C LEU A 48 -5.05 -8.37 12.79
N ASP A 49 -4.98 -7.17 12.23
CA ASP A 49 -5.25 -7.00 10.80
C ASP A 49 -4.35 -7.96 10.02
N PRO A 50 -4.91 -8.77 9.11
CA PRO A 50 -4.12 -9.74 8.37
C PRO A 50 -3.05 -9.01 7.56
N CYS A 51 -1.79 -9.31 7.87
CA CYS A 51 -0.67 -8.80 7.09
C CYS A 51 -0.57 -9.60 5.80
N ASN A 52 -0.66 -8.93 4.68
CA ASN A 52 -0.34 -9.47 3.38
C ASN A 52 0.72 -8.63 2.70
N ALA A 53 1.45 -9.22 1.80
CA ALA A 53 2.50 -8.57 1.04
C ALA A 53 2.71 -9.26 -0.30
N SER A 54 3.27 -8.53 -1.24
CA SER A 54 3.78 -9.11 -2.49
C SER A 54 5.12 -8.50 -2.85
N VAL A 55 5.94 -9.29 -3.54
CA VAL A 55 7.20 -8.83 -4.12
C VAL A 55 7.26 -9.30 -5.56
N VAL A 56 7.53 -8.37 -6.47
CA VAL A 56 7.78 -8.66 -7.88
C VAL A 56 9.17 -8.15 -8.22
N ILE A 57 9.98 -8.99 -8.84
CA ILE A 57 11.31 -8.65 -9.33
C ILE A 57 11.32 -8.84 -10.84
N THR A 58 11.67 -7.80 -11.57
CA THR A 58 11.74 -7.80 -13.03
C THR A 58 13.16 -7.48 -13.51
N ASP A 59 13.53 -8.02 -14.65
CA ASP A 59 14.72 -7.58 -15.36
C ASP A 59 14.46 -6.24 -16.04
N VAL A 60 15.25 -5.23 -15.72
CA VAL A 60 15.06 -3.86 -16.24
C VAL A 60 15.31 -3.74 -17.75
N ASN A 61 16.05 -4.68 -18.36
CA ASN A 61 16.37 -4.63 -19.77
C ASN A 61 15.34 -5.36 -20.64
N THR A 62 14.73 -6.43 -20.11
CA THR A 62 13.83 -7.30 -20.88
C THR A 62 12.38 -7.16 -20.45
N GLY A 63 12.12 -6.74 -19.21
CA GLY A 63 10.81 -6.75 -18.59
C GLY A 63 10.40 -8.12 -18.03
N ASP A 64 11.25 -9.15 -18.17
CA ASP A 64 10.94 -10.49 -17.68
C ASP A 64 10.73 -10.51 -16.17
N VAL A 65 9.71 -11.24 -15.72
CA VAL A 65 9.47 -11.45 -14.29
C VAL A 65 10.41 -12.53 -13.77
N LEU A 66 11.40 -12.14 -12.98
CA LEU A 66 12.38 -13.03 -12.36
C LEU A 66 11.85 -13.71 -11.08
N ALA A 67 10.99 -13.02 -10.33
CA ALA A 67 10.32 -13.55 -9.17
C ALA A 67 8.99 -12.82 -8.92
N MET A 68 7.99 -13.57 -8.49
CA MET A 68 6.71 -13.05 -8.04
C MET A 68 6.26 -13.85 -6.81
N VAL A 69 6.12 -13.16 -5.68
CA VAL A 69 5.80 -13.78 -4.40
C VAL A 69 4.63 -13.07 -3.75
N SER A 70 3.67 -13.82 -3.26
CA SER A 70 2.58 -13.33 -2.41
C SER A 70 2.66 -13.95 -1.02
N TYR A 71 2.40 -13.17 0.01
CA TYR A 71 2.32 -13.61 1.40
C TYR A 71 0.98 -13.18 2.02
N PRO A 72 0.34 -14.04 2.82
CA PRO A 72 0.68 -15.45 3.03
C PRO A 72 0.43 -16.30 1.78
N GLY A 73 1.18 -17.38 1.66
CA GLY A 73 0.97 -18.41 0.65
C GLY A 73 0.24 -19.63 1.21
N TYR A 74 0.12 -20.67 0.40
CA TYR A 74 -0.46 -21.94 0.80
C TYR A 74 0.33 -23.13 0.23
N ASP A 75 0.12 -24.32 0.81
CA ASP A 75 0.78 -25.55 0.37
C ASP A 75 0.07 -26.14 -0.84
N ASN A 76 0.68 -25.96 -2.02
CA ASN A 76 0.17 -26.48 -3.28
C ASN A 76 0.02 -28.00 -3.28
N ASN A 77 0.82 -28.75 -2.52
CA ASN A 77 0.74 -30.21 -2.49
C ASN A 77 -0.59 -30.68 -1.87
N LYS A 78 -1.16 -29.91 -0.95
CA LYS A 78 -2.47 -30.18 -0.35
C LYS A 78 -3.65 -29.82 -1.24
N MET A 79 -3.38 -29.06 -2.31
CA MET A 79 -4.39 -28.62 -3.28
C MET A 79 -4.29 -29.37 -4.62
N ALA A 80 -3.19 -30.09 -4.85
CA ALA A 80 -2.95 -30.84 -6.08
C ALA A 80 -3.58 -32.25 -6.03
N ASN A 81 -4.03 -32.75 -7.18
CA ASN A 81 -4.64 -34.07 -7.36
C ASN A 81 -5.90 -34.28 -6.48
N THR A 82 -5.75 -34.75 -5.26
CA THR A 82 -6.84 -34.85 -4.30
C THR A 82 -6.75 -33.70 -3.31
N VAL A 83 -7.73 -32.81 -3.36
CA VAL A 83 -7.76 -31.64 -2.47
C VAL A 83 -8.00 -32.08 -1.03
N ASP A 84 -7.14 -31.63 -0.11
CA ASP A 84 -7.37 -31.75 1.34
C ASP A 84 -8.53 -30.80 1.73
N ALA A 85 -9.70 -31.36 1.95
CA ALA A 85 -10.93 -30.61 2.19
C ALA A 85 -10.87 -29.77 3.48
N GLU A 86 -10.23 -30.28 4.53
CA GLU A 86 -10.06 -29.56 5.79
C GLU A 86 -9.11 -28.36 5.61
N TYR A 87 -8.00 -28.58 4.92
CA TYR A 87 -7.06 -27.55 4.59
C TYR A 87 -7.69 -26.47 3.71
N TYR A 88 -8.45 -26.85 2.69
CA TYR A 88 -9.17 -25.91 1.83
C TYR A 88 -10.20 -25.08 2.60
N ALA A 89 -10.95 -25.70 3.52
CA ALA A 89 -11.89 -24.97 4.36
C ALA A 89 -11.19 -23.93 5.25
N ARG A 90 -10.01 -24.27 5.79
CA ARG A 90 -9.18 -23.30 6.55
C ARG A 90 -8.70 -22.14 5.70
N LEU A 91 -8.20 -22.41 4.48
CA LEU A 91 -7.78 -21.34 3.56
C LEU A 91 -8.91 -20.37 3.21
N ASN A 92 -10.13 -20.91 3.01
CA ASN A 92 -11.31 -20.08 2.72
C ASN A 92 -11.78 -19.24 3.91
N ALA A 93 -11.53 -19.70 5.12
CA ALA A 93 -11.87 -18.98 6.35
C ALA A 93 -10.79 -17.95 6.78
N ASP A 94 -9.60 -18.03 6.19
CA ASP A 94 -8.47 -17.16 6.52
C ASP A 94 -8.68 -15.76 5.93
N LYS A 95 -8.80 -14.76 6.82
CA LYS A 95 -9.01 -13.35 6.45
C LYS A 95 -7.83 -12.73 5.73
N SER A 96 -6.64 -13.34 5.78
CA SER A 96 -5.47 -12.90 5.02
C SER A 96 -5.53 -13.29 3.53
N SER A 97 -6.57 -14.04 3.14
CA SER A 97 -6.80 -14.44 1.73
C SER A 97 -5.59 -15.12 1.07
N PRO A 98 -5.04 -16.19 1.65
CA PRO A 98 -3.77 -16.79 1.18
C PRO A 98 -3.84 -17.38 -0.23
N GLN A 99 -5.04 -17.55 -0.79
CA GLN A 99 -5.26 -18.01 -2.17
C GLN A 99 -5.19 -16.88 -3.19
N LEU A 100 -5.20 -15.61 -2.74
CA LEU A 100 -5.13 -14.46 -3.63
C LEU A 100 -3.67 -14.18 -4.03
N ASN A 101 -3.42 -14.00 -5.32
CA ASN A 101 -2.14 -13.49 -5.77
C ASN A 101 -2.09 -11.97 -5.57
N PHE A 102 -1.54 -11.51 -4.46
CA PHE A 102 -1.47 -10.09 -4.12
C PHE A 102 -0.62 -9.27 -5.10
N ALA A 103 0.25 -9.91 -5.86
CA ALA A 103 1.06 -9.22 -6.87
C ALA A 103 0.24 -8.78 -8.09
N THR A 104 -0.83 -9.52 -8.45
CA THR A 104 -1.60 -9.29 -9.66
C THR A 104 -3.10 -9.10 -9.44
N GLN A 105 -3.61 -9.49 -8.28
CA GLN A 105 -5.05 -9.53 -8.00
C GLN A 105 -5.44 -8.71 -6.75
N TYR A 106 -4.59 -7.82 -6.31
CA TYR A 106 -4.90 -6.92 -5.21
C TYR A 106 -4.80 -5.46 -5.65
N LYS A 107 -5.84 -4.69 -5.36
CA LYS A 107 -5.89 -3.27 -5.65
C LYS A 107 -5.68 -2.47 -4.38
N ALA A 108 -4.70 -1.58 -4.40
CA ALA A 108 -4.42 -0.66 -3.31
C ALA A 108 -4.02 0.70 -3.88
N ALA A 109 -4.37 1.76 -3.15
CA ALA A 109 -3.93 3.10 -3.52
C ALA A 109 -2.39 3.15 -3.56
N PRO A 110 -1.77 3.66 -4.64
CA PRO A 110 -0.31 3.69 -4.79
C PRO A 110 0.37 4.58 -3.75
N GLY A 111 -0.36 5.52 -3.15
CA GLY A 111 0.17 6.42 -2.16
C GLY A 111 1.31 7.28 -2.69
N SER A 112 2.30 7.61 -1.82
CA SER A 112 3.39 8.54 -2.15
C SER A 112 4.30 8.12 -3.31
N THR A 113 4.23 6.88 -3.77
CA THR A 113 4.96 6.44 -4.98
C THR A 113 4.44 7.15 -6.23
N PHE A 114 3.16 7.49 -6.26
CA PHE A 114 2.53 8.23 -7.36
C PHE A 114 3.03 9.68 -7.50
N LYS A 115 3.67 10.24 -6.47
CA LYS A 115 4.23 11.60 -6.52
C LYS A 115 5.26 11.82 -7.63
N ILE A 116 5.90 10.77 -8.10
CA ILE A 116 6.81 10.86 -9.26
C ILE A 116 6.01 11.20 -10.53
N VAL A 117 4.86 10.55 -10.73
CA VAL A 117 3.94 10.86 -11.84
C VAL A 117 3.44 12.30 -11.73
N SER A 118 2.99 12.70 -10.54
CA SER A 118 2.49 14.05 -10.29
C SER A 118 3.56 15.14 -10.47
N ALA A 119 4.81 14.84 -10.08
CA ALA A 119 5.94 15.75 -10.30
C ALA A 119 6.21 15.91 -11.81
N THR A 120 6.19 14.82 -12.56
CA THR A 120 6.35 14.85 -14.02
C THR A 120 5.22 15.65 -14.66
N ALA A 121 3.96 15.38 -14.29
CA ALA A 121 2.82 16.18 -14.78
C ALA A 121 2.98 17.67 -14.50
N GLY A 122 3.30 18.03 -13.25
CA GLY A 122 3.47 19.43 -12.87
C GLY A 122 4.59 20.17 -13.60
N LEU A 123 5.71 19.48 -13.84
CA LEU A 123 6.86 20.03 -14.59
C LEU A 123 6.54 20.17 -16.09
N MET A 124 5.95 19.14 -16.70
CA MET A 124 5.67 19.11 -18.13
C MET A 124 4.53 20.05 -18.54
N GLU A 125 3.54 20.21 -17.68
CA GLU A 125 2.44 21.18 -17.90
C GLU A 125 2.82 22.60 -17.43
N ASN A 126 4.06 22.81 -16.97
CA ASN A 126 4.60 24.11 -16.52
C ASN A 126 3.82 24.74 -15.36
N VAL A 127 3.04 23.99 -14.59
CA VAL A 127 2.39 24.51 -13.37
C VAL A 127 3.38 24.62 -12.21
N ILE A 128 4.50 23.91 -12.27
CA ILE A 128 5.70 24.07 -11.43
C ILE A 128 6.97 24.00 -12.30
N ASN A 129 8.08 24.47 -11.73
CA ASN A 129 9.43 24.28 -12.25
C ASN A 129 10.39 23.91 -11.11
N LEU A 130 11.66 23.64 -11.41
CA LEU A 130 12.65 23.23 -10.40
C LEU A 130 12.90 24.27 -9.31
N GLN A 131 12.60 25.55 -9.57
CA GLN A 131 12.77 26.68 -8.65
C GLN A 131 11.49 27.03 -7.89
N THR A 132 10.35 26.47 -8.31
CA THR A 132 9.05 26.70 -7.64
C THR A 132 9.13 26.27 -6.18
N LYS A 133 8.80 27.17 -5.27
CA LYS A 133 8.76 26.93 -3.83
C LYS A 133 7.34 27.06 -3.30
N VAL A 134 6.88 26.05 -2.57
CA VAL A 134 5.59 26.04 -1.89
C VAL A 134 5.83 25.97 -0.39
N ASN A 135 5.23 26.86 0.39
CA ASN A 135 5.34 26.88 1.84
C ASN A 135 4.33 25.88 2.45
N CYS A 136 4.80 24.73 2.88
CA CYS A 136 3.98 23.73 3.56
C CYS A 136 3.70 24.16 5.00
N VAL A 137 2.47 24.52 5.29
CA VAL A 137 1.98 24.91 6.63
C VAL A 137 1.15 23.80 7.30
N GLY A 138 1.19 22.56 6.76
CA GLY A 138 0.53 21.38 7.30
C GLY A 138 -0.87 21.15 6.78
N THR A 139 -1.74 22.13 6.69
CA THR A 139 -3.11 22.00 6.18
C THR A 139 -3.27 22.78 4.87
N PHE A 140 -3.73 22.09 3.84
CA PHE A 140 -4.00 22.70 2.53
C PHE A 140 -5.46 23.16 2.46
N THR A 141 -5.70 24.46 2.32
CA THR A 141 -7.01 25.10 2.51
C THR A 141 -7.73 25.46 1.22
N GLU A 142 -7.12 25.23 0.05
CA GLU A 142 -7.70 25.61 -1.25
C GLU A 142 -8.91 24.75 -1.65
N ILE A 143 -9.12 23.61 -0.97
CA ILE A 143 -10.27 22.73 -1.18
C ILE A 143 -10.96 22.35 0.15
N THR A 144 -12.21 21.92 0.07
CA THR A 144 -12.99 21.45 1.24
C THR A 144 -13.50 20.02 0.99
N PRO A 145 -13.30 19.09 1.95
CA PRO A 145 -12.57 19.25 3.22
C PRO A 145 -11.07 19.41 3.00
N SER A 146 -10.44 20.25 3.82
CA SER A 146 -9.02 20.61 3.69
C SER A 146 -8.11 19.41 4.06
N PRO A 147 -7.31 18.87 3.13
CA PRO A 147 -6.42 17.75 3.42
C PRO A 147 -5.18 18.21 4.21
N ARG A 148 -4.59 17.27 4.93
CA ARG A 148 -3.44 17.55 5.80
C ARG A 148 -2.19 16.84 5.31
N CYS A 149 -1.06 17.53 5.42
CA CYS A 149 0.24 16.91 5.29
C CYS A 149 0.48 15.96 6.48
N TRP A 150 1.26 14.90 6.28
CA TRP A 150 1.64 14.00 7.37
C TRP A 150 2.42 14.73 8.49
N LYS A 151 3.22 15.74 8.12
CA LYS A 151 3.86 16.66 9.06
C LYS A 151 2.89 17.82 9.33
N ILE A 152 2.13 17.72 10.40
CA ILE A 152 1.06 18.67 10.76
C ILE A 152 1.61 20.09 10.99
N SER A 153 2.83 20.21 11.53
CA SER A 153 3.52 21.51 11.73
C SER A 153 4.00 22.15 10.42
N GLY A 154 3.89 21.44 9.30
CA GLY A 154 4.43 21.85 8.01
C GLY A 154 5.93 21.56 7.84
N HIS A 155 6.36 21.47 6.57
CA HIS A 155 7.77 21.30 6.20
C HIS A 155 8.49 22.64 5.97
N GLY A 156 7.72 23.76 5.89
CA GLY A 156 8.25 25.03 5.42
C GLY A 156 8.33 25.07 3.89
N TYR A 157 9.31 25.81 3.37
CA TYR A 157 9.47 25.95 1.92
C TYR A 157 10.07 24.72 1.28
N GLU A 158 9.30 24.10 0.39
CA GLU A 158 9.66 22.93 -0.40
C GLU A 158 9.70 23.26 -1.89
N ASN A 159 10.68 22.73 -2.60
CA ASN A 159 10.67 22.60 -4.05
C ASN A 159 10.36 21.14 -4.44
N VAL A 160 10.23 20.82 -5.72
CA VAL A 160 9.87 19.47 -6.18
C VAL A 160 10.82 18.41 -5.67
N THR A 161 12.13 18.68 -5.63
CA THR A 161 13.15 17.73 -5.17
C THR A 161 13.05 17.45 -3.67
N SER A 162 12.95 18.52 -2.85
CA SER A 162 12.79 18.35 -1.40
C SER A 162 11.43 17.74 -1.06
N ALA A 163 10.37 18.12 -1.78
CA ALA A 163 9.03 17.58 -1.58
C ALA A 163 8.92 16.07 -1.88
N ILE A 164 9.68 15.56 -2.87
CA ILE A 164 9.79 14.12 -3.11
C ILE A 164 10.56 13.46 -1.97
N LYS A 165 11.73 14.00 -1.61
CA LYS A 165 12.59 13.49 -0.52
C LYS A 165 11.83 13.40 0.82
N ASP A 166 11.12 14.46 1.18
CA ASP A 166 10.43 14.58 2.47
C ASP A 166 8.96 14.07 2.39
N SER A 167 8.57 13.53 1.22
CA SER A 167 7.22 13.06 0.94
C SER A 167 6.14 14.07 1.31
N CYS A 168 6.35 15.36 1.00
CA CYS A 168 5.46 16.45 1.39
C CYS A 168 4.12 16.38 0.65
N ASN A 169 3.04 15.98 1.34
CA ASN A 169 1.71 15.95 0.73
C ASN A 169 1.23 17.34 0.30
N TYR A 170 1.50 18.36 1.11
CA TYR A 170 1.05 19.72 0.82
C TYR A 170 1.55 20.23 -0.53
N PHE A 171 2.83 19.98 -0.85
CA PHE A 171 3.40 20.35 -2.14
C PHE A 171 2.63 19.69 -3.29
N PHE A 172 2.35 18.40 -3.16
CA PHE A 172 1.66 17.67 -4.21
C PHE A 172 0.15 17.94 -4.25
N TYR A 173 -0.49 18.31 -3.14
CA TYR A 173 -1.84 18.90 -3.16
C TYR A 173 -1.85 20.18 -4.00
N ASN A 174 -0.84 21.05 -3.83
CA ASN A 174 -0.71 22.24 -4.65
C ASN A 174 -0.51 21.89 -6.14
N VAL A 175 0.30 20.87 -6.46
CA VAL A 175 0.45 20.41 -7.85
C VAL A 175 -0.90 19.99 -8.43
N GLY A 176 -1.62 19.08 -7.76
CA GLY A 176 -2.95 18.65 -8.21
C GLY A 176 -3.95 19.78 -8.36
N TYR A 177 -3.93 20.74 -7.45
CA TYR A 177 -4.77 21.95 -7.51
C TYR A 177 -4.40 22.84 -8.71
N GLN A 178 -3.11 23.06 -8.96
CA GLN A 178 -2.63 23.88 -10.09
C GLN A 178 -2.96 23.21 -11.43
N LEU A 179 -2.85 21.89 -11.54
CA LEU A 179 -3.29 21.16 -12.73
C LEU A 179 -4.79 21.34 -12.99
N ALA A 180 -5.61 21.32 -11.93
CA ALA A 180 -7.04 21.55 -12.02
C ALA A 180 -7.43 23.02 -12.27
N THR A 181 -6.54 23.99 -12.05
CA THR A 181 -6.79 25.42 -12.25
C THR A 181 -6.05 26.02 -13.45
N SER A 182 -5.36 25.19 -14.23
CA SER A 182 -4.54 25.64 -15.37
C SER A 182 -5.32 26.43 -16.44
N SER A 183 -6.63 26.21 -16.55
CA SER A 183 -7.53 26.94 -17.46
C SER A 183 -8.08 28.25 -16.89
N GLY A 184 -7.67 28.67 -15.69
CA GLY A 184 -8.11 29.89 -15.02
C GLY A 184 -9.22 29.71 -13.97
N SER A 185 -9.91 28.57 -13.95
CA SER A 185 -10.88 28.21 -12.92
C SER A 185 -10.67 26.76 -12.53
N TYR A 186 -11.07 26.38 -11.30
CA TYR A 186 -10.96 25.00 -10.84
C TYR A 186 -11.86 24.08 -11.68
N ASN A 187 -11.22 23.13 -12.36
CA ASN A 187 -11.87 22.09 -13.16
C ASN A 187 -11.29 20.72 -12.73
N GLU A 188 -12.10 19.96 -12.01
CA GLU A 188 -11.71 18.66 -11.47
C GLU A 188 -11.35 17.67 -12.58
N GLU A 189 -12.16 17.62 -13.64
CA GLU A 189 -11.97 16.74 -14.79
C GLU A 189 -10.64 17.00 -15.50
N ALA A 190 -10.33 18.25 -15.80
CA ALA A 190 -9.06 18.62 -16.45
C ALA A 190 -7.83 18.24 -15.62
N GLY A 191 -7.90 18.38 -14.29
CA GLY A 191 -6.83 17.96 -13.39
C GLY A 191 -6.64 16.43 -13.39
N LEU A 192 -7.74 15.69 -13.39
CA LEU A 192 -7.73 14.22 -13.44
C LEU A 192 -7.26 13.69 -14.79
N GLU A 193 -7.74 14.27 -15.90
CA GLU A 193 -7.29 13.90 -17.23
C GLU A 193 -5.78 14.11 -17.39
N THR A 194 -5.25 15.21 -16.85
CA THR A 194 -3.82 15.47 -16.88
C THR A 194 -3.04 14.42 -16.07
N LEU A 195 -3.47 14.11 -14.84
CA LEU A 195 -2.82 13.07 -14.04
C LEU A 195 -2.89 11.70 -14.72
N SER A 196 -4.05 11.35 -15.30
CA SER A 196 -4.24 10.11 -16.06
C SER A 196 -3.32 10.03 -17.29
N LYS A 197 -3.20 11.10 -18.06
CA LYS A 197 -2.27 11.20 -19.20
C LYS A 197 -0.84 10.85 -18.80
N TYR A 198 -0.36 11.37 -17.68
CA TYR A 198 0.99 11.07 -17.23
C TYR A 198 1.09 9.69 -16.58
N ALA A 199 0.06 9.19 -15.90
CA ALA A 199 0.01 7.81 -15.44
C ALA A 199 0.11 6.82 -16.62
N ASP A 200 -0.56 7.11 -17.73
CA ASP A 200 -0.51 6.33 -18.98
C ASP A 200 0.91 6.27 -19.57
N LEU A 201 1.60 7.41 -19.61
CA LEU A 201 3.00 7.46 -20.06
C LEU A 201 3.97 6.61 -19.21
N TYR A 202 3.59 6.33 -17.95
CA TYR A 202 4.31 5.41 -17.07
C TYR A 202 3.78 3.97 -17.14
N GLY A 203 2.81 3.67 -18.03
CA GLY A 203 2.22 2.34 -18.18
C GLY A 203 1.36 1.91 -17.00
N LEU A 204 0.76 2.87 -16.27
CA LEU A 204 -0.01 2.61 -15.04
C LEU A 204 -1.54 2.57 -15.27
N THR A 205 -1.99 2.67 -16.52
CA THR A 205 -3.42 2.68 -16.87
C THR A 205 -3.89 1.38 -17.50
N ASP A 206 -2.95 0.55 -17.94
CA ASP A 206 -3.22 -0.73 -18.58
C ASP A 206 -2.67 -1.91 -17.78
N LYS A 207 -3.12 -3.10 -18.12
CA LYS A 207 -2.55 -4.34 -17.60
C LYS A 207 -1.10 -4.50 -18.01
N SER A 208 -0.31 -5.13 -17.14
CA SER A 208 1.12 -5.34 -17.37
C SER A 208 1.43 -6.30 -18.52
N GLY A 209 0.47 -7.17 -18.86
CA GLY A 209 0.63 -8.18 -19.91
C GLY A 209 1.28 -9.47 -19.43
N VAL A 210 1.39 -9.70 -18.11
CA VAL A 210 1.79 -11.01 -17.58
C VAL A 210 0.81 -12.09 -18.00
N GLU A 211 1.28 -13.33 -18.23
CA GLU A 211 0.45 -14.43 -18.73
C GLU A 211 -0.53 -15.00 -17.72
N ILE A 212 -0.43 -14.61 -16.46
CA ILE A 212 -1.35 -15.00 -15.39
C ILE A 212 -2.45 -13.95 -15.20
N GLY A 213 -3.56 -14.34 -14.55
CA GLY A 213 -4.66 -13.42 -14.29
C GLY A 213 -4.24 -12.22 -13.45
N GLU A 214 -4.53 -11.01 -13.95
CA GLU A 214 -4.32 -9.75 -13.25
C GLU A 214 -5.55 -8.85 -13.32
N TYR A 215 -5.74 -8.00 -12.29
CA TYR A 215 -6.78 -6.98 -12.30
C TYR A 215 -6.31 -5.77 -13.13
N ALA A 216 -7.26 -5.16 -13.84
CA ALA A 216 -6.98 -3.88 -14.49
C ALA A 216 -6.80 -2.78 -13.42
N PRO A 217 -5.86 -1.84 -13.62
CA PRO A 217 -5.72 -0.71 -12.71
C PRO A 217 -6.96 0.20 -12.76
N ASP A 218 -7.23 0.87 -11.64
CA ASP A 218 -8.28 1.89 -11.56
C ASP A 218 -7.65 3.28 -11.50
N VAL A 219 -7.95 4.10 -12.50
CA VAL A 219 -7.53 5.50 -12.55
C VAL A 219 -8.54 6.34 -11.78
N SER A 220 -8.05 7.33 -11.03
CA SER A 220 -8.89 8.19 -10.22
C SER A 220 -9.92 8.96 -11.05
N THR A 221 -11.17 8.94 -10.60
CA THR A 221 -12.30 9.61 -11.24
C THR A 221 -12.79 10.85 -10.48
N LYS A 222 -12.11 11.20 -9.38
CA LYS A 222 -12.46 12.35 -8.53
C LYS A 222 -11.27 12.84 -7.73
N ASP A 223 -11.32 14.10 -7.32
CA ASP A 223 -10.37 14.73 -6.40
C ASP A 223 -8.91 14.72 -6.92
N PRO A 224 -8.55 15.53 -7.90
CA PRO A 224 -7.19 15.59 -8.45
C PRO A 224 -6.16 15.99 -7.39
N VAL A 225 -6.57 16.72 -6.34
CA VAL A 225 -5.68 17.15 -5.26
C VAL A 225 -5.20 15.95 -4.43
N ARG A 226 -6.12 15.06 -4.00
CA ARG A 226 -5.74 13.84 -3.27
C ARG A 226 -5.18 12.77 -4.20
N SER A 227 -5.62 12.74 -5.44
CA SER A 227 -5.08 11.83 -6.46
C SER A 227 -3.62 12.11 -6.76
N ALA A 228 -3.18 13.38 -6.69
CA ALA A 228 -1.78 13.75 -6.89
C ALA A 228 -0.80 13.18 -5.83
N ILE A 229 -1.29 12.69 -4.70
CA ILE A 229 -0.49 11.97 -3.72
C ILE A 229 -0.73 10.45 -3.74
N GLY A 230 -1.38 9.95 -4.79
CA GLY A 230 -1.73 8.54 -4.95
C GLY A 230 -2.81 8.07 -3.98
N GLN A 231 -3.62 8.99 -3.46
CA GLN A 231 -4.84 8.71 -2.70
C GLN A 231 -6.06 9.21 -3.50
N GLY A 232 -7.24 8.92 -3.05
CA GLY A 232 -8.45 9.13 -3.82
C GLY A 232 -8.99 7.79 -4.26
N SER A 233 -9.31 7.62 -5.55
CA SER A 233 -9.83 6.37 -6.10
C SER A 233 -8.84 5.63 -7.03
N ASN A 234 -7.54 5.98 -6.99
CA ASN A 234 -6.50 5.25 -7.72
C ASN A 234 -6.21 3.89 -7.06
N SER A 235 -6.08 2.84 -7.85
CA SER A 235 -5.65 1.51 -7.40
C SER A 235 -5.13 0.63 -8.53
#